data_3af8c49bd5649fd0c9d6a75151f3d42e
#
_entry.id   3af8c49bd5649fd0c9d6a75151f3d42e
#
_cell.length_a   1.000
_cell.length_b   1.000
_cell.length_c   1.000
_cell.angle_alpha   90.00
_cell.angle_beta   90.00
_cell.angle_gamma   90.00
#
_symmetry.space_group_name_H-M   'P 1'
#
loop_
_entity.id
_entity.type
_entity.pdbx_description
1 polymer ?
#
loop_
_entity_poly.entity_id
_entity_poly.type
_entity_poly.pdbx_seq_one_letter_code
_entity_poly.pdbx_strand_id
1 'polypeptide(L)'
;MRQEIGSLMYLYFDELNLENTIEVAEFLIEGTAKAVSQAKGRNWLPIIVKQTGKEQYQVIGNAFAYAVAEKAGLEKVWCIIADDSPETAEISQLLAQEKVPKINLATAAFEEIKQGLEYLKNRPVNPLKPLDIAKASSRIDEAPRRYWKESLESVTKLGCKIGKGKKLEIFKEVFYVTPEPLPDIVTDQNILEMFNVTELKEMAKKRKLKGYAKKKRADLIKMLSESSSN
;
A
#
# COMPACT_ATOMS: atom_id res chain seq x y z
N MET A 1 -5.52 10.35 -35.26
CA MET A 1 -5.34 8.88 -35.28
C MET A 1 -5.34 8.43 -33.84
N ARG A 2 -6.19 7.47 -33.43
CA ARG A 2 -6.02 6.83 -32.13
C ARG A 2 -4.76 5.97 -32.22
N GLN A 3 -3.76 6.29 -31.41
CA GLN A 3 -2.60 5.41 -31.30
C GLN A 3 -3.05 4.09 -30.68
N GLU A 4 -2.56 2.97 -31.22
CA GLU A 4 -2.91 1.66 -30.67
C GLU A 4 -2.23 1.49 -29.31
N ILE A 5 -3.05 1.17 -28.29
CA ILE A 5 -2.57 0.82 -26.95
C ILE A 5 -1.60 -0.35 -27.06
N GLY A 6 -0.49 -0.29 -26.33
CA GLY A 6 0.59 -1.27 -26.38
C GLY A 6 1.57 -1.06 -27.54
N SER A 7 1.37 -0.08 -28.40
CA SER A 7 2.31 0.19 -29.50
C SER A 7 3.62 0.78 -28.98
N LEU A 8 4.72 0.33 -29.57
CA LEU A 8 6.05 0.88 -29.35
C LEU A 8 6.26 2.05 -30.30
N MET A 9 6.58 3.23 -29.77
CA MET A 9 6.79 4.46 -30.54
C MET A 9 8.13 5.10 -30.18
N TYR A 10 8.69 5.82 -31.15
CA TYR A 10 9.92 6.60 -30.97
C TYR A 10 9.56 8.07 -30.95
N LEU A 11 9.35 8.61 -29.73
CA LEU A 11 8.84 9.95 -29.47
C LEU A 11 9.98 10.95 -29.23
N TYR A 12 9.73 12.22 -29.47
CA TYR A 12 10.61 13.28 -29.03
C TYR A 12 10.56 13.43 -27.52
N PHE A 13 11.70 13.70 -26.90
CA PHE A 13 11.78 13.75 -25.44
C PHE A 13 10.99 14.93 -24.86
N ASP A 14 10.92 16.05 -25.56
CA ASP A 14 10.20 17.26 -25.18
C ASP A 14 8.66 17.10 -25.23
N GLU A 15 8.16 16.03 -25.88
CA GLU A 15 6.74 15.66 -25.84
C GLU A 15 6.33 14.95 -24.55
N LEU A 16 7.32 14.52 -23.72
CA LEU A 16 7.10 13.76 -22.50
C LEU A 16 7.10 14.65 -21.26
N ASN A 17 6.18 14.39 -20.34
CA ASN A 17 6.13 15.05 -19.03
C ASN A 17 6.12 14.03 -17.91
N LEU A 18 6.94 14.24 -16.87
CA LEU A 18 6.96 13.46 -15.63
C LEU A 18 6.45 14.33 -14.48
N GLU A 19 5.30 13.99 -13.91
CA GLU A 19 4.70 14.75 -12.81
C GLU A 19 5.35 14.46 -11.44
N ASN A 20 5.83 13.23 -11.24
CA ASN A 20 6.34 12.79 -9.95
C ASN A 20 7.88 12.80 -9.93
N THR A 21 8.45 13.28 -8.83
CA THR A 21 9.88 13.15 -8.56
C THR A 21 10.27 11.69 -8.33
N ILE A 22 11.42 11.30 -8.88
CA ILE A 22 11.98 9.96 -8.72
C ILE A 22 12.85 9.94 -7.47
N GLU A 23 12.59 9.03 -6.55
CA GLU A 23 13.43 8.77 -5.38
C GLU A 23 14.58 7.80 -5.72
N VAL A 24 15.45 8.18 -6.64
CA VAL A 24 16.63 7.40 -7.02
C VAL A 24 17.89 8.22 -6.76
N ALA A 25 18.94 7.56 -6.28
CA ALA A 25 20.21 8.23 -6.04
C ALA A 25 20.78 8.81 -7.36
N GLU A 26 21.10 10.08 -7.38
CA GLU A 26 21.55 10.81 -8.58
C GLU A 26 22.73 10.12 -9.26
N PHE A 27 23.64 9.58 -8.49
CA PHE A 27 24.80 8.84 -9.00
C PHE A 27 24.43 7.66 -9.93
N LEU A 28 23.28 6.99 -9.67
CA LEU A 28 22.79 5.89 -10.53
C LEU A 28 22.27 6.44 -11.86
N ILE A 29 21.58 7.57 -11.83
CA ILE A 29 21.08 8.24 -13.04
C ILE A 29 22.27 8.69 -13.89
N GLU A 30 23.24 9.37 -13.29
CA GLU A 30 24.44 9.87 -13.99
C GLU A 30 25.29 8.75 -14.58
N GLY A 31 25.55 7.69 -13.79
CA GLY A 31 26.31 6.53 -14.24
C GLY A 31 25.65 5.81 -15.39
N THR A 32 24.32 5.62 -15.30
CA THR A 32 23.55 4.98 -16.37
C THR A 32 23.45 5.87 -17.63
N ALA A 33 23.24 7.18 -17.46
CA ALA A 33 23.20 8.12 -18.58
C ALA A 33 24.50 8.13 -19.37
N LYS A 34 25.64 8.11 -18.66
CA LYS A 34 26.96 7.98 -19.29
C LYS A 34 27.11 6.69 -20.08
N ALA A 35 26.65 5.57 -19.53
CA ALA A 35 26.68 4.27 -20.23
C ALA A 35 25.76 4.26 -21.46
N VAL A 36 24.56 4.83 -21.36
CA VAL A 36 23.62 4.98 -22.49
C VAL A 36 24.23 5.82 -23.60
N SER A 37 24.84 6.95 -23.28
CA SER A 37 25.49 7.82 -24.26
C SER A 37 26.64 7.10 -24.98
N GLN A 38 27.46 6.32 -24.26
CA GLN A 38 28.52 5.50 -24.83
C GLN A 38 28.00 4.38 -25.74
N ALA A 39 26.79 3.85 -25.45
CA ALA A 39 26.11 2.81 -26.22
C ALA A 39 25.21 3.36 -27.34
N LYS A 40 25.53 4.50 -27.92
CA LYS A 40 24.79 5.16 -29.00
C LYS A 40 23.42 5.72 -28.65
N GLY A 41 23.18 6.06 -27.38
CA GLY A 41 22.02 6.83 -26.94
C GLY A 41 20.66 6.11 -27.13
N ARG A 42 20.56 4.83 -26.82
CA ARG A 42 19.30 4.08 -26.95
C ARG A 42 18.79 3.62 -25.59
N ASN A 43 17.55 3.98 -25.27
CA ASN A 43 16.85 3.41 -24.11
C ASN A 43 16.22 2.06 -24.48
N TRP A 44 16.93 0.97 -24.25
CA TRP A 44 16.42 -0.41 -24.50
C TRP A 44 15.24 -0.79 -23.62
N LEU A 45 15.02 -0.14 -22.49
CA LEU A 45 13.81 -0.24 -21.69
C LEU A 45 12.89 0.93 -22.05
N PRO A 46 11.74 0.69 -22.69
CA PRO A 46 10.83 1.76 -23.09
C PRO A 46 10.23 2.47 -21.88
N ILE A 47 10.01 3.76 -22.02
CA ILE A 47 9.25 4.56 -21.06
C ILE A 47 7.77 4.28 -21.30
N ILE A 48 6.98 4.06 -20.25
CA ILE A 48 5.55 3.83 -20.39
C ILE A 48 4.83 5.15 -20.24
N VAL A 49 4.06 5.52 -21.26
CA VAL A 49 3.40 6.81 -21.33
C VAL A 49 1.93 6.69 -21.71
N LYS A 50 1.10 7.61 -21.22
CA LYS A 50 -0.26 7.81 -21.72
C LYS A 50 -0.34 9.11 -22.52
N GLN A 51 -1.14 9.13 -23.56
CA GLN A 51 -1.36 10.33 -24.35
C GLN A 51 -2.34 11.27 -23.64
N THR A 52 -1.92 12.51 -23.39
CA THR A 52 -2.75 13.55 -22.74
C THR A 52 -3.24 14.62 -23.72
N GLY A 53 -2.59 14.72 -24.88
CA GLY A 53 -2.92 15.69 -25.92
C GLY A 53 -2.28 15.34 -27.26
N LYS A 54 -2.39 16.26 -28.22
CA LYS A 54 -1.68 16.11 -29.50
C LYS A 54 -0.18 16.28 -29.22
N GLU A 55 0.62 15.25 -29.51
CA GLU A 55 2.07 15.26 -29.29
C GLU A 55 2.45 15.59 -27.82
N GLN A 56 1.61 15.15 -26.87
CA GLN A 56 1.82 15.32 -25.43
C GLN A 56 1.57 14.02 -24.69
N TYR A 57 2.53 13.60 -23.88
CA TYR A 57 2.50 12.33 -23.21
C TYR A 57 2.92 12.49 -21.74
N GLN A 58 2.19 11.83 -20.86
CA GLN A 58 2.52 11.73 -19.45
C GLN A 58 3.21 10.41 -19.17
N VAL A 59 4.37 10.46 -18.52
CA VAL A 59 5.07 9.26 -18.05
C VAL A 59 4.30 8.64 -16.88
N ILE A 60 3.95 7.36 -17.00
CA ILE A 60 3.20 6.60 -16.00
C ILE A 60 3.97 5.39 -15.47
N GLY A 61 5.12 5.06 -16.05
CA GLY A 61 5.98 3.98 -15.56
C GLY A 61 7.35 4.01 -16.24
N ASN A 62 8.31 3.38 -15.58
CA ASN A 62 9.73 3.37 -15.93
C ASN A 62 10.35 4.79 -15.93
N ALA A 63 10.02 5.54 -14.87
CA ALA A 63 10.50 6.91 -14.67
C ALA A 63 12.02 6.99 -14.52
N PHE A 64 12.70 5.93 -14.09
CA PHE A 64 14.16 5.85 -14.11
C PHE A 64 14.72 5.97 -15.51
N ALA A 65 14.13 5.27 -16.50
CA ALA A 65 14.57 5.40 -17.89
C ALA A 65 14.34 6.82 -18.46
N TYR A 66 13.27 7.49 -18.03
CA TYR A 66 13.02 8.90 -18.36
C TYR A 66 14.15 9.80 -17.82
N ALA A 67 14.47 9.71 -16.52
CA ALA A 67 15.53 10.52 -15.90
C ALA A 67 16.92 10.25 -16.52
N VAL A 68 17.19 9.00 -16.86
CA VAL A 68 18.43 8.62 -17.56
C VAL A 68 18.46 9.24 -18.96
N ALA A 69 17.35 9.23 -19.70
CA ALA A 69 17.25 9.82 -21.03
C ALA A 69 17.44 11.35 -20.99
N GLU A 70 16.81 12.01 -20.01
CA GLU A 70 16.99 13.44 -19.75
C GLU A 70 18.45 13.78 -19.48
N LYS A 71 19.08 13.08 -18.54
CA LYS A 71 20.49 13.31 -18.16
C LYS A 71 21.46 12.99 -19.28
N ALA A 72 21.12 12.02 -20.15
CA ALA A 72 21.90 11.68 -21.34
C ALA A 72 21.67 12.64 -22.52
N GLY A 73 20.71 13.56 -22.43
CA GLY A 73 20.36 14.51 -23.49
C GLY A 73 19.82 13.83 -24.75
N LEU A 74 19.01 12.77 -24.59
CA LEU A 74 18.44 12.07 -25.73
C LEU A 74 17.34 12.92 -26.39
N GLU A 75 17.44 13.15 -27.68
CA GLU A 75 16.43 13.87 -28.47
C GLU A 75 15.15 13.06 -28.63
N LYS A 76 15.29 11.74 -28.78
CA LYS A 76 14.17 10.80 -28.95
C LYS A 76 14.36 9.57 -28.09
N VAL A 77 13.24 9.00 -27.65
CA VAL A 77 13.19 7.83 -26.77
C VAL A 77 12.11 6.83 -27.22
N TRP A 78 12.36 5.56 -26.94
CA TRP A 78 11.36 4.51 -27.13
C TRP A 78 10.35 4.56 -25.99
N CYS A 79 9.07 4.60 -26.37
CA CYS A 79 7.94 4.60 -25.44
C CYS A 79 6.92 3.54 -25.82
N ILE A 80 6.23 3.01 -24.81
CA ILE A 80 5.02 2.20 -25.00
C ILE A 80 3.82 3.07 -24.66
N ILE A 81 2.85 3.16 -25.58
CA ILE A 81 1.62 3.91 -25.38
C ILE A 81 0.65 3.05 -24.56
N ALA A 82 0.32 3.50 -23.38
CA ALA A 82 -0.65 2.88 -22.50
C ALA A 82 -2.04 3.55 -22.64
N ASP A 83 -3.06 2.88 -22.13
CA ASP A 83 -4.38 3.49 -21.97
C ASP A 83 -4.39 4.52 -20.81
N ASP A 84 -5.50 5.22 -20.63
CA ASP A 84 -5.67 6.24 -19.58
C ASP A 84 -6.29 5.65 -18.29
N SER A 85 -6.21 4.32 -18.09
CA SER A 85 -6.77 3.72 -16.88
C SER A 85 -5.83 3.86 -15.67
N PRO A 86 -6.38 4.15 -14.48
CA PRO A 86 -5.60 4.17 -13.24
C PRO A 86 -4.91 2.83 -12.95
N GLU A 87 -5.56 1.73 -13.31
CA GLU A 87 -5.06 0.37 -13.13
C GLU A 87 -3.80 0.13 -13.96
N THR A 88 -3.77 0.57 -15.22
CA THR A 88 -2.59 0.45 -16.10
C THR A 88 -1.43 1.27 -15.55
N ALA A 89 -1.69 2.48 -15.07
CA ALA A 89 -0.66 3.30 -14.43
C ALA A 89 -0.10 2.62 -13.17
N GLU A 90 -0.96 2.06 -12.31
CA GLU A 90 -0.54 1.34 -11.12
C GLU A 90 0.30 0.10 -11.45
N ILE A 91 -0.17 -0.74 -12.38
CA ILE A 91 0.56 -1.94 -12.80
C ILE A 91 1.92 -1.57 -13.41
N SER A 92 1.97 -0.53 -14.23
CA SER A 92 3.21 -0.05 -14.85
C SER A 92 4.24 0.35 -13.79
N GLN A 93 3.82 1.08 -12.75
CA GLN A 93 4.69 1.47 -11.62
C GLN A 93 5.14 0.28 -10.77
N LEU A 94 4.24 -0.70 -10.54
CA LEU A 94 4.58 -1.93 -9.82
C LEU A 94 5.62 -2.76 -10.58
N LEU A 95 5.44 -2.94 -11.89
CA LEU A 95 6.37 -3.69 -12.74
C LEU A 95 7.72 -2.98 -12.87
N ALA A 96 7.74 -1.66 -12.90
CA ALA A 96 8.97 -0.86 -12.88
C ALA A 96 9.63 -0.78 -11.49
N GLN A 97 9.04 -1.40 -10.45
CA GLN A 97 9.49 -1.32 -9.04
C GLN A 97 9.51 0.11 -8.46
N GLU A 98 8.75 1.01 -9.05
CA GLU A 98 8.58 2.39 -8.60
C GLU A 98 7.53 2.50 -7.49
N LYS A 99 6.70 1.47 -7.34
CA LYS A 99 5.66 1.34 -6.32
C LYS A 99 5.76 -0.02 -5.63
N VAL A 100 5.42 -0.04 -4.35
CA VAL A 100 5.36 -1.29 -3.57
C VAL A 100 3.94 -1.84 -3.60
N PRO A 101 3.73 -3.13 -3.91
CA PRO A 101 2.42 -3.74 -3.82
C PRO A 101 1.91 -3.70 -2.38
N LYS A 102 0.63 -3.36 -2.21
CA LYS A 102 0.01 -3.27 -0.89
C LYS A 102 -0.77 -4.53 -0.54
N ILE A 103 -0.64 -4.95 0.71
CA ILE A 103 -1.29 -6.14 1.28
C ILE A 103 -2.51 -5.70 2.08
N ASN A 104 -3.69 -6.24 1.75
CA ASN A 104 -4.90 -6.00 2.52
C ASN A 104 -4.92 -6.88 3.77
N LEU A 105 -4.71 -6.31 4.95
CA LEU A 105 -4.69 -7.07 6.20
C LEU A 105 -6.02 -7.74 6.53
N ALA A 106 -7.15 -7.28 6.02
CA ALA A 106 -8.43 -7.93 6.28
C ALA A 106 -8.49 -9.36 5.73
N THR A 107 -7.82 -9.62 4.61
CA THR A 107 -7.84 -10.89 3.88
C THR A 107 -6.51 -11.61 3.79
N ALA A 108 -5.41 -10.93 4.14
CA ALA A 108 -4.05 -11.45 3.99
C ALA A 108 -3.83 -12.77 4.76
N ALA A 109 -3.14 -13.71 4.15
CA ALA A 109 -2.65 -14.90 4.82
C ALA A 109 -1.46 -14.57 5.76
N PHE A 110 -1.20 -15.43 6.74
CA PHE A 110 -0.08 -15.27 7.68
C PHE A 110 1.27 -15.05 6.96
N GLU A 111 1.52 -15.82 5.90
CA GLU A 111 2.78 -15.72 5.16
C GLU A 111 2.93 -14.40 4.40
N GLU A 112 1.84 -13.84 3.86
CA GLU A 112 1.85 -12.52 3.22
C GLU A 112 2.18 -11.41 4.24
N ILE A 113 1.58 -11.50 5.44
CA ILE A 113 1.89 -10.55 6.53
C ILE A 113 3.36 -10.64 6.90
N LYS A 114 3.88 -11.84 7.05
CA LYS A 114 5.29 -12.08 7.39
C LYS A 114 6.23 -11.53 6.33
N GLN A 115 5.98 -11.83 5.05
CA GLN A 115 6.78 -11.33 3.93
C GLN A 115 6.77 -9.80 3.84
N GLY A 116 5.60 -9.16 4.02
CA GLY A 116 5.50 -7.71 4.06
C GLY A 116 6.30 -7.08 5.20
N LEU A 117 6.28 -7.69 6.40
CA LEU A 117 7.08 -7.24 7.53
C LEU A 117 8.59 -7.47 7.31
N GLU A 118 8.98 -8.59 6.70
CA GLU A 118 10.37 -8.87 6.30
C GLU A 118 10.88 -7.85 5.29
N TYR A 119 10.09 -7.54 4.27
CA TYR A 119 10.40 -6.48 3.31
C TYR A 119 10.68 -5.16 4.00
N LEU A 120 9.79 -4.72 4.89
CA LEU A 120 9.97 -3.46 5.65
C LEU A 120 11.19 -3.49 6.57
N LYS A 121 11.51 -4.65 7.17
CA LYS A 121 12.67 -4.81 8.05
C LYS A 121 14.00 -4.75 7.28
N ASN A 122 14.03 -5.22 6.05
CA ASN A 122 15.25 -5.33 5.25
C ASN A 122 15.59 -4.06 4.45
N ARG A 123 14.76 -3.02 4.53
CA ARG A 123 15.04 -1.73 3.88
C ARG A 123 16.31 -1.08 4.45
N PRO A 124 17.08 -0.35 3.63
CA PRO A 124 18.31 0.33 4.07
C PRO A 124 18.11 1.27 5.25
N VAL A 125 17.02 2.04 5.24
CA VAL A 125 16.57 2.86 6.38
C VAL A 125 15.47 2.09 7.09
N ASN A 126 15.82 1.44 8.21
CA ASN A 126 14.90 0.57 8.93
C ASN A 126 14.48 1.13 10.29
N PRO A 127 13.39 1.91 10.36
CA PRO A 127 12.83 2.39 11.62
C PRO A 127 12.03 1.31 12.38
N LEU A 128 11.79 0.13 11.78
CA LEU A 128 11.12 -0.98 12.46
C LEU A 128 12.06 -1.83 13.32
N LYS A 129 13.36 -1.55 13.34
CA LYS A 129 14.27 -2.18 14.33
C LYS A 129 13.94 -1.72 15.76
N PRO A 130 13.88 -2.62 16.76
CA PRO A 130 13.99 -4.07 16.69
C PRO A 130 12.62 -4.75 16.60
N LEU A 131 12.17 -5.12 15.40
CA LEU A 131 10.94 -5.86 15.20
C LEU A 131 11.21 -7.36 15.21
N ASP A 132 10.50 -8.10 16.06
CA ASP A 132 10.43 -9.56 16.01
C ASP A 132 9.33 -9.94 15.00
N ILE A 133 9.74 -10.40 13.83
CA ILE A 133 8.84 -10.70 12.71
C ILE A 133 7.86 -11.81 13.09
N ALA A 134 8.33 -12.93 13.65
CA ALA A 134 7.48 -14.05 14.00
C ALA A 134 6.39 -13.64 14.99
N LYS A 135 6.78 -12.94 16.05
CA LYS A 135 5.84 -12.44 17.06
C LYS A 135 4.87 -11.38 16.50
N ALA A 136 5.34 -10.51 15.63
CA ALA A 136 4.50 -9.48 15.03
C ALA A 136 3.49 -10.10 14.06
N SER A 137 3.93 -11.02 13.20
CA SER A 137 3.06 -11.73 12.26
C SER A 137 1.96 -12.51 12.98
N SER A 138 2.30 -13.30 14.03
CA SER A 138 1.30 -14.05 14.81
C SER A 138 0.28 -13.11 15.45
N ARG A 139 0.72 -12.04 16.09
CA ARG A 139 -0.20 -11.11 16.75
C ARG A 139 -1.12 -10.36 15.77
N ILE A 140 -0.61 -10.04 14.58
CA ILE A 140 -1.42 -9.43 13.54
C ILE A 140 -2.40 -10.46 12.99
N ASP A 141 -1.96 -11.69 12.77
CA ASP A 141 -2.79 -12.75 12.20
C ASP A 141 -3.93 -13.17 13.14
N GLU A 142 -3.64 -13.30 14.43
CA GLU A 142 -4.62 -13.64 15.49
C GLU A 142 -5.61 -12.50 15.77
N ALA A 143 -5.31 -11.27 15.38
CA ALA A 143 -6.18 -10.13 15.62
C ALA A 143 -7.39 -10.13 14.68
N PRO A 144 -8.56 -9.62 15.14
CA PRO A 144 -9.77 -9.54 14.32
C PRO A 144 -9.69 -8.46 13.24
N ARG A 145 -8.67 -8.55 12.36
CA ARG A 145 -8.29 -7.57 11.32
C ARG A 145 -9.39 -7.24 10.34
N ARG A 146 -10.26 -8.20 10.05
CA ARG A 146 -11.41 -8.04 9.15
C ARG A 146 -12.36 -6.93 9.58
N TYR A 147 -12.39 -6.64 10.88
CA TYR A 147 -13.29 -5.64 11.46
C TYR A 147 -12.56 -4.38 11.95
N TRP A 148 -11.29 -4.23 11.64
CA TRP A 148 -10.61 -2.97 11.92
C TRP A 148 -11.28 -1.88 11.10
N LYS A 149 -11.66 -0.77 11.76
CA LYS A 149 -12.08 0.42 11.05
C LYS A 149 -10.99 0.78 10.04
N GLU A 150 -11.28 1.53 8.99
CA GLU A 150 -10.34 1.89 7.91
C GLU A 150 -8.96 2.44 8.37
N SER A 151 -8.58 2.18 9.60
CA SER A 151 -7.38 2.64 10.26
C SER A 151 -6.49 1.48 10.72
N LEU A 152 -5.26 1.48 10.26
CA LEU A 152 -4.22 0.57 10.74
C LEU A 152 -3.74 0.88 12.17
N GLU A 153 -4.31 1.89 12.85
CA GLU A 153 -3.90 2.23 14.22
C GLU A 153 -4.10 1.07 15.22
N SER A 154 -5.01 0.15 14.92
CA SER A 154 -5.24 -1.03 15.73
C SER A 154 -3.98 -1.89 15.92
N VAL A 155 -3.05 -1.90 14.94
CA VAL A 155 -1.77 -2.61 15.03
C VAL A 155 -0.92 -2.11 16.21
N THR A 156 -1.04 -0.84 16.58
CA THR A 156 -0.24 -0.26 17.67
C THR A 156 -0.61 -0.82 19.04
N LYS A 157 -1.80 -1.39 19.17
CA LYS A 157 -2.32 -1.99 20.42
C LYS A 157 -1.92 -3.47 20.57
N LEU A 158 -1.43 -4.11 19.52
CA LEU A 158 -1.07 -5.54 19.54
C LEU A 158 0.25 -5.84 20.27
N GLY A 159 0.96 -4.83 20.75
CA GLY A 159 2.25 -5.01 21.45
C GLY A 159 3.35 -5.59 20.56
N CYS A 160 3.23 -5.50 19.24
CA CYS A 160 4.23 -5.94 18.25
C CYS A 160 5.33 -4.91 17.99
N LYS A 161 5.47 -3.88 18.83
CA LYS A 161 6.46 -2.79 18.71
C LYS A 161 6.29 -1.87 17.48
N ILE A 162 5.17 -1.96 16.78
CA ILE A 162 4.75 -0.99 15.78
C ILE A 162 3.96 0.08 16.53
N GLY A 163 4.61 1.21 16.85
CA GLY A 163 3.99 2.32 17.57
C GLY A 163 3.43 3.37 16.61
N LYS A 164 2.72 4.36 17.17
CA LYS A 164 2.24 5.53 16.42
C LYS A 164 3.40 6.35 15.83
N GLY A 165 3.10 7.19 14.83
CA GLY A 165 4.06 8.03 14.14
C GLY A 165 4.84 7.28 13.06
N LYS A 166 6.14 7.56 12.92
CA LYS A 166 6.98 7.09 11.80
C LYS A 166 6.90 5.59 11.52
N LYS A 167 6.81 4.75 12.56
CA LYS A 167 6.68 3.30 12.39
C LYS A 167 5.36 2.89 11.75
N LEU A 168 4.28 3.55 12.14
CA LEU A 168 2.96 3.30 11.57
C LEU A 168 2.90 3.79 10.11
N GLU A 169 3.50 4.93 9.80
CA GLU A 169 3.53 5.44 8.41
C GLU A 169 4.28 4.48 7.49
N ILE A 170 5.41 3.96 7.93
CA ILE A 170 6.15 2.94 7.16
C ILE A 170 5.36 1.64 7.03
N PHE A 171 4.63 1.24 8.05
CA PHE A 171 3.75 0.08 7.97
C PHE A 171 2.65 0.28 6.92
N LYS A 172 2.10 1.48 6.80
CA LYS A 172 1.11 1.86 5.78
C LYS A 172 1.63 1.85 4.34
N GLU A 173 2.94 1.86 4.15
CA GLU A 173 3.52 1.77 2.80
C GLU A 173 3.26 0.39 2.16
N VAL A 174 3.20 -0.67 2.98
CA VAL A 174 2.99 -2.05 2.53
C VAL A 174 1.59 -2.57 2.87
N PHE A 175 1.00 -2.10 3.96
CA PHE A 175 -0.26 -2.62 4.46
C PHE A 175 -1.39 -1.61 4.38
N TYR A 176 -2.58 -2.10 4.11
CA TYR A 176 -3.84 -1.37 4.25
C TYR A 176 -4.92 -2.31 4.81
N VAL A 177 -6.09 -1.78 5.13
CA VAL A 177 -7.23 -2.57 5.57
C VAL A 177 -8.50 -2.05 4.89
N THR A 178 -9.26 -2.99 4.30
CA THR A 178 -10.63 -2.75 3.87
C THR A 178 -11.52 -3.55 4.80
N PRO A 179 -12.17 -2.91 5.80
CA PRO A 179 -12.91 -3.65 6.81
C PRO A 179 -14.18 -4.28 6.22
N GLU A 180 -14.49 -5.47 6.69
CA GLU A 180 -15.77 -6.10 6.45
C GLU A 180 -16.84 -5.50 7.37
N PRO A 181 -18.12 -5.48 6.95
CA PRO A 181 -19.20 -5.08 7.84
C PRO A 181 -19.27 -6.04 9.03
N LEU A 182 -19.49 -5.47 10.22
CA LEU A 182 -19.70 -6.28 11.42
C LEU A 182 -20.94 -7.16 11.27
N PRO A 183 -20.91 -8.40 11.72
CA PRO A 183 -22.11 -9.22 11.81
C PRO A 183 -23.13 -8.56 12.75
N ASP A 184 -24.41 -8.76 12.51
CA ASP A 184 -25.50 -8.18 13.30
C ASP A 184 -25.37 -8.52 14.79
N ILE A 185 -24.84 -9.69 15.10
CA ILE A 185 -24.58 -10.15 16.46
C ILE A 185 -23.11 -10.52 16.60
N VAL A 186 -22.37 -9.72 17.34
CA VAL A 186 -20.95 -9.96 17.68
C VAL A 186 -20.86 -10.64 19.03
N THR A 187 -20.44 -11.91 19.07
CA THR A 187 -20.23 -12.68 20.30
C THR A 187 -18.76 -12.98 20.59
N ASP A 188 -17.92 -12.86 19.57
CA ASP A 188 -16.46 -13.06 19.70
C ASP A 188 -15.85 -12.00 20.62
N GLN A 189 -15.19 -12.47 21.69
CA GLN A 189 -14.58 -11.60 22.71
C GLN A 189 -13.49 -10.72 22.12
N ASN A 190 -12.67 -11.23 21.19
CA ASN A 190 -11.59 -10.47 20.57
C ASN A 190 -12.13 -9.30 19.73
N ILE A 191 -13.26 -9.53 19.05
CA ILE A 191 -13.96 -8.48 18.30
C ILE A 191 -14.55 -7.45 19.27
N LEU A 192 -15.20 -7.91 20.33
CA LEU A 192 -15.79 -7.02 21.34
C LEU A 192 -14.74 -6.16 22.05
N GLU A 193 -13.53 -6.68 22.24
CA GLU A 193 -12.40 -5.91 22.81
C GLU A 193 -11.92 -4.74 21.95
N MET A 194 -12.32 -4.66 20.67
CA MET A 194 -12.00 -3.50 19.83
C MET A 194 -12.83 -2.27 20.17
N PHE A 195 -14.00 -2.45 20.81
CA PHE A 195 -14.98 -1.41 21.04
C PHE A 195 -14.78 -0.69 22.39
N ASN A 196 -15.11 0.58 22.40
CA ASN A 196 -15.16 1.37 23.61
C ASN A 196 -16.46 1.08 24.41
N VAL A 197 -16.54 1.61 25.65
CA VAL A 197 -17.68 1.39 26.54
C VAL A 197 -19.00 1.87 25.92
N THR A 198 -18.98 2.98 25.20
CA THR A 198 -20.18 3.55 24.57
C THR A 198 -20.69 2.64 23.46
N GLU A 199 -19.79 2.20 22.57
CA GLU A 199 -20.12 1.26 21.49
C GLU A 199 -20.66 -0.08 22.03
N LEU A 200 -20.03 -0.63 23.07
CA LEU A 200 -20.50 -1.86 23.72
C LEU A 200 -21.90 -1.69 24.36
N LYS A 201 -22.18 -0.54 24.95
CA LYS A 201 -23.51 -0.22 25.49
C LYS A 201 -24.55 -0.10 24.38
N GLU A 202 -24.22 0.48 23.25
CA GLU A 202 -25.09 0.54 22.08
C GLU A 202 -25.40 -0.85 21.53
N MET A 203 -24.41 -1.74 21.44
CA MET A 203 -24.60 -3.14 21.06
C MET A 203 -25.52 -3.86 22.04
N ALA A 204 -25.32 -3.68 23.36
CA ALA A 204 -26.19 -4.27 24.39
C ALA A 204 -27.63 -3.72 24.31
N LYS A 205 -27.78 -2.42 24.01
CA LYS A 205 -29.08 -1.78 23.81
C LYS A 205 -29.81 -2.35 22.58
N LYS A 206 -29.11 -2.47 21.44
CA LYS A 206 -29.67 -3.08 20.22
C LYS A 206 -30.17 -4.50 20.45
N ARG A 207 -29.44 -5.29 21.28
CA ARG A 207 -29.79 -6.65 21.66
C ARG A 207 -30.84 -6.71 22.81
N LYS A 208 -31.36 -5.57 23.27
CA LYS A 208 -32.32 -5.45 24.36
C LYS A 208 -31.88 -6.15 25.68
N LEU A 209 -30.57 -6.23 25.94
CA LEU A 209 -30.03 -6.80 27.16
C LEU A 209 -30.35 -5.92 28.37
N LYS A 210 -30.71 -6.51 29.50
CA LYS A 210 -31.01 -5.75 30.72
C LYS A 210 -29.76 -5.46 31.54
N GLY A 211 -29.72 -4.34 32.22
CA GLY A 211 -28.68 -4.04 33.22
C GLY A 211 -27.31 -3.56 32.66
N TYR A 212 -27.18 -3.31 31.36
CA TYR A 212 -25.91 -2.91 30.71
C TYR A 212 -25.45 -1.51 31.11
N ALA A 213 -26.36 -0.60 31.48
CA ALA A 213 -26.07 0.84 31.59
C ALA A 213 -24.98 1.16 32.65
N LYS A 214 -24.96 0.41 33.77
CA LYS A 214 -24.01 0.57 34.91
C LYS A 214 -22.77 -0.33 34.81
N LYS A 215 -22.69 -1.21 33.81
CA LYS A 215 -21.59 -2.19 33.68
C LYS A 215 -20.30 -1.54 33.19
N LYS A 216 -19.17 -2.04 33.68
CA LYS A 216 -17.82 -1.71 33.21
C LYS A 216 -17.53 -2.43 31.87
N ARG A 217 -16.46 -2.04 31.18
CA ARG A 217 -16.08 -2.59 29.87
C ARG A 217 -15.98 -4.12 29.87
N ALA A 218 -15.27 -4.69 30.84
CA ALA A 218 -15.09 -6.13 30.93
C ALA A 218 -16.44 -6.89 31.12
N ASP A 219 -17.32 -6.35 31.98
CA ASP A 219 -18.64 -6.95 32.22
C ASP A 219 -19.55 -6.85 30.99
N LEU A 220 -19.41 -5.78 30.17
CA LEU A 220 -20.15 -5.62 28.92
C LEU A 220 -19.68 -6.63 27.89
N ILE A 221 -18.36 -6.82 27.76
CA ILE A 221 -17.78 -7.81 26.85
C ILE A 221 -18.27 -9.20 27.22
N LYS A 222 -18.17 -9.57 28.49
CA LYS A 222 -18.69 -10.87 29.00
C LYS A 222 -20.18 -11.03 28.72
N MET A 223 -21.00 -10.02 29.02
CA MET A 223 -22.44 -10.05 28.76
C MET A 223 -22.77 -10.25 27.28
N LEU A 224 -22.06 -9.57 26.40
CA LEU A 224 -22.27 -9.63 24.95
C LEU A 224 -21.76 -10.94 24.35
N SER A 225 -20.70 -11.52 24.89
CA SER A 225 -20.16 -12.81 24.42
C SER A 225 -21.03 -13.99 24.87
N GLU A 226 -21.64 -13.92 26.06
CA GLU A 226 -22.49 -14.99 26.61
C GLU A 226 -23.96 -14.93 26.11
N SER A 227 -24.40 -13.77 25.59
CA SER A 227 -25.74 -13.60 25.05
C SER A 227 -25.84 -14.20 23.65
N SER A 228 -25.93 -15.53 23.56
CA SER A 228 -26.43 -16.19 22.34
C SER A 228 -27.88 -15.77 22.12
N SER A 229 -28.23 -15.58 20.83
CA SER A 229 -29.60 -15.22 20.45
C SER A 229 -30.62 -16.21 21.02
N ASN A 230 -31.53 -15.71 21.80
CA ASN A 230 -32.87 -16.33 21.91
C ASN A 230 -33.72 -15.74 20.80
#